data_123c058aa09a4708bbe896b1d848ab85
#
_entry.id   123c058aa09a4708bbe896b1d848ab85
#
_cell.length_a   1.000
_cell.length_b   1.000
_cell.length_c   1.000
_cell.angle_alpha   90.00
_cell.angle_beta   90.00
_cell.angle_gamma   90.00
#
_symmetry.space_group_name_H-M   'P 1'
#
loop_
_entity.id
_entity.type
_entity.pdbx_description
1 polymer ?
#
loop_
_entity_poly.entity_id
_entity_poly.type
_entity_poly.pdbx_seq_one_letter_code
_entity_poly.pdbx_strand_id
1 'polypeptide(L)'
;MKKIFILLAAAAIAMLTAGCDLTLYPEDAESPEVYFKSEAHFEQWTNYLYAGLLDSPDAVSRYNADDMVDKSMGSIIQGQRLASDSMSGNNEWDWDMLRRINYMLANSSNCEDEALRTKYDGIAYFFRAYFYFQKVMRFGDVPYYDKVLESTD
;
A
#
# COMPACT_ATOMS: atom_id res chain seq x y z
N MET A 1 19.53 -2.00 61.90
CA MET A 1 18.92 -3.11 61.14
C MET A 1 17.75 -2.64 60.28
N LYS A 2 16.70 -1.97 60.81
CA LYS A 2 15.56 -1.50 60.03
C LYS A 2 15.92 -0.60 58.81
N LYS A 3 16.89 0.31 58.91
CA LYS A 3 17.29 1.19 57.83
C LYS A 3 18.00 0.45 56.66
N ILE A 4 18.70 -0.63 56.96
CA ILE A 4 19.36 -1.47 55.92
C ILE A 4 18.32 -2.28 55.15
N PHE A 5 17.28 -2.78 55.83
CA PHE A 5 16.16 -3.47 55.15
C PHE A 5 15.35 -2.55 54.22
N ILE A 6 15.17 -1.28 54.60
CA ILE A 6 14.48 -0.30 53.76
C ILE A 6 15.29 0.03 52.53
N LEU A 7 16.63 0.16 52.65
CA LEU A 7 17.53 0.40 51.51
C LEU A 7 17.60 -0.79 50.56
N LEU A 8 17.61 -2.00 51.11
CA LEU A 8 17.59 -3.22 50.27
C LEU A 8 16.23 -3.40 49.53
N ALA A 9 15.13 -3.07 50.22
CA ALA A 9 13.81 -3.11 49.56
C ALA A 9 13.67 -2.05 48.46
N ALA A 10 14.18 -0.83 48.68
CA ALA A 10 14.19 0.23 47.67
C ALA A 10 15.06 -0.13 46.45
N ALA A 11 16.23 -0.74 46.67
CA ALA A 11 17.10 -1.21 45.60
C ALA A 11 16.45 -2.35 44.79
N ALA A 12 15.73 -3.27 45.43
CA ALA A 12 15.00 -4.36 44.76
C ALA A 12 13.86 -3.81 43.91
N ILE A 13 13.13 -2.80 44.38
CA ILE A 13 12.04 -2.15 43.61
C ILE A 13 12.60 -1.40 42.39
N ALA A 14 13.77 -0.72 42.56
CA ALA A 14 14.43 -0.01 41.44
C ALA A 14 14.94 -0.97 40.33
N MET A 15 15.30 -2.21 40.66
CA MET A 15 15.67 -3.22 39.68
C MET A 15 14.47 -3.82 38.93
N LEU A 16 13.27 -3.79 39.53
CA LEU A 16 12.03 -4.28 38.88
C LEU A 16 11.45 -3.28 37.88
N THR A 17 11.89 -2.01 37.89
CA THR A 17 11.47 -0.98 36.93
C THR A 17 12.35 -0.89 35.70
N ALA A 18 13.44 -1.68 35.58
CA ALA A 18 14.14 -1.89 34.34
C ALA A 18 13.27 -2.79 33.44
N GLY A 19 12.15 -2.24 32.98
CA GLY A 19 11.27 -2.88 32.05
C GLY A 19 12.03 -3.18 30.76
N CYS A 20 11.91 -4.39 30.25
CA CYS A 20 12.32 -4.71 28.89
C CYS A 20 11.62 -3.74 27.94
N ASP A 21 12.34 -3.16 27.01
CA ASP A 21 11.76 -2.42 25.92
C ASP A 21 10.92 -3.42 25.10
N LEU A 22 9.59 -3.33 25.26
CA LEU A 22 8.63 -4.18 24.55
C LEU A 22 8.42 -3.75 23.10
N THR A 23 9.13 -2.70 22.66
CA THR A 23 9.12 -2.22 21.26
C THR A 23 10.15 -2.96 20.40
N LEU A 24 10.52 -4.20 20.75
CA LEU A 24 11.28 -5.08 19.89
C LEU A 24 10.40 -5.50 18.69
N TYR A 25 10.61 -4.79 17.59
CA TYR A 25 10.11 -5.25 16.30
C TYR A 25 10.85 -6.54 15.91
N PRO A 26 10.16 -7.53 15.34
CA PRO A 26 10.82 -8.72 14.80
C PRO A 26 11.92 -8.27 13.82
N GLU A 27 13.14 -8.76 13.98
CA GLU A 27 14.25 -8.45 13.05
C GLU A 27 13.93 -8.89 11.61
N ASP A 28 13.01 -9.85 11.45
CA ASP A 28 12.55 -10.38 10.17
C ASP A 28 11.35 -9.60 9.59
N ALA A 29 10.76 -8.66 10.32
CA ALA A 29 9.67 -7.82 9.86
C ALA A 29 10.18 -6.40 9.64
N GLU A 30 10.14 -5.96 8.38
CA GLU A 30 10.43 -4.57 8.03
C GLU A 30 9.42 -3.65 8.70
N SER A 31 9.79 -3.08 9.85
CA SER A 31 8.92 -2.11 10.52
C SER A 31 8.87 -0.80 9.72
N PRO A 32 7.73 -0.10 9.74
CA PRO A 32 7.60 1.18 9.03
C PRO A 32 8.70 2.18 9.36
N GLU A 33 9.19 2.17 10.61
CA GLU A 33 10.21 3.11 11.08
C GLU A 33 11.61 2.83 10.51
N VAL A 34 11.85 1.61 10.02
CA VAL A 34 13.15 1.20 9.44
C VAL A 34 13.10 1.27 7.91
N TYR A 35 11.93 1.09 7.33
CA TYR A 35 11.73 1.11 5.89
C TYR A 35 11.66 2.55 5.35
N PHE A 36 11.77 2.73 4.06
CA PHE A 36 11.76 4.01 3.34
C PHE A 36 12.88 5.00 3.74
N LYS A 37 14.06 4.49 4.15
CA LYS A 37 15.24 5.32 4.49
C LYS A 37 16.27 5.41 3.36
N SER A 38 16.24 4.48 2.42
CA SER A 38 17.22 4.38 1.33
C SER A 38 16.55 4.29 -0.03
N GLU A 39 17.29 4.64 -1.08
CA GLU A 39 16.81 4.51 -2.46
C GLU A 39 16.37 3.07 -2.78
N ALA A 40 17.11 2.07 -2.30
CA ALA A 40 16.78 0.67 -2.51
C ALA A 40 15.39 0.29 -1.98
N HIS A 41 14.99 0.83 -0.82
CA HIS A 41 13.66 0.59 -0.27
C HIS A 41 12.56 1.17 -1.15
N PHE A 42 12.75 2.40 -1.65
CA PHE A 42 11.79 3.04 -2.55
C PHE A 42 11.72 2.32 -3.90
N GLU A 43 12.87 1.92 -4.46
CA GLU A 43 12.90 1.15 -5.72
C GLU A 43 12.15 -0.17 -5.58
N GLN A 44 12.45 -0.93 -4.54
CA GLN A 44 11.79 -2.22 -4.30
C GLN A 44 10.28 -2.04 -4.17
N TRP A 45 9.83 -1.02 -3.44
CA TRP A 45 8.41 -0.74 -3.24
C TRP A 45 7.73 -0.28 -4.54
N THR A 46 8.34 0.66 -5.26
CA THR A 46 7.77 1.21 -6.49
C THR A 46 7.79 0.23 -7.64
N ASN A 47 8.79 -0.68 -7.72
CA ASN A 47 8.84 -1.71 -8.76
C ASN A 47 7.58 -2.58 -8.77
N TYR A 48 6.99 -2.82 -7.61
CA TYR A 48 5.71 -3.52 -7.52
C TYR A 48 4.57 -2.75 -8.20
N LEU A 49 4.59 -1.43 -8.15
CA LEU A 49 3.55 -0.58 -8.76
C LEU A 49 3.58 -0.66 -10.29
N TYR A 50 4.78 -0.82 -10.87
CA TYR A 50 4.95 -0.96 -12.33
C TYR A 50 4.35 -2.25 -12.88
N ALA A 51 4.25 -3.29 -12.07
CA ALA A 51 3.62 -4.54 -12.50
C ALA A 51 2.15 -4.37 -12.91
N GLY A 52 1.48 -3.33 -12.40
CA GLY A 52 0.10 -3.00 -12.76
C GLY A 52 -0.06 -2.07 -13.97
N LEU A 53 1.04 -1.57 -14.57
CA LEU A 53 0.97 -0.68 -15.73
C LEU A 53 0.79 -1.42 -17.06
N LEU A 54 1.41 -2.59 -17.17
CA LEU A 54 1.42 -3.38 -18.38
C LEU A 54 0.80 -4.73 -18.03
N ASP A 55 -0.47 -4.86 -18.33
CA ASP A 55 -1.00 -6.19 -18.54
C ASP A 55 -0.17 -6.90 -19.62
N SER A 56 -0.22 -8.21 -19.67
CA SER A 56 0.37 -9.05 -20.70
C SER A 56 0.30 -8.40 -22.10
N PRO A 57 1.24 -8.65 -23.01
CA PRO A 57 1.15 -8.20 -24.40
C PRO A 57 -0.19 -8.47 -25.07
N ASP A 58 -0.95 -9.43 -24.54
CA ASP A 58 -2.32 -9.72 -24.94
C ASP A 58 -3.32 -8.64 -24.50
N ALA A 59 -2.99 -7.78 -23.55
CA ALA A 59 -3.84 -6.64 -23.16
C ALA A 59 -3.89 -5.54 -24.23
N VAL A 60 -2.99 -5.57 -25.20
CA VAL A 60 -3.09 -4.79 -26.42
C VAL A 60 -4.11 -5.40 -27.39
N SER A 61 -4.72 -6.54 -27.03
CA SER A 61 -5.76 -7.15 -27.82
C SER A 61 -7.00 -6.24 -27.86
N ARG A 62 -7.40 -5.87 -29.06
CA ARG A 62 -8.52 -4.96 -29.35
C ARG A 62 -9.89 -5.65 -29.31
N TYR A 63 -9.98 -6.81 -28.64
CA TYR A 63 -11.21 -7.63 -28.60
C TYR A 63 -12.44 -6.94 -28.00
N ASN A 64 -12.25 -5.80 -27.35
CA ASN A 64 -13.34 -4.99 -26.81
C ASN A 64 -13.51 -3.65 -27.55
N ALA A 65 -12.89 -3.50 -28.71
CA ALA A 65 -13.06 -2.34 -29.57
C ALA A 65 -14.09 -2.66 -30.68
N ASP A 66 -14.72 -1.62 -31.23
CA ASP A 66 -15.74 -1.75 -32.29
C ASP A 66 -15.22 -2.40 -33.56
N ASP A 67 -13.90 -2.48 -33.75
CA ASP A 67 -13.25 -2.96 -34.96
C ASP A 67 -12.78 -4.43 -34.89
N MET A 68 -12.88 -5.07 -33.70
CA MET A 68 -12.47 -6.46 -33.54
C MET A 68 -13.28 -7.17 -32.45
N VAL A 69 -13.82 -8.32 -32.78
CA VAL A 69 -14.61 -9.18 -31.88
C VAL A 69 -14.07 -10.59 -31.93
N ASP A 70 -13.92 -11.23 -30.78
CA ASP A 70 -13.60 -12.66 -30.69
C ASP A 70 -14.86 -13.52 -31.03
N LYS A 71 -14.66 -14.83 -31.14
CA LYS A 71 -15.73 -15.80 -31.41
C LYS A 71 -16.96 -15.67 -30.49
N SER A 72 -16.70 -15.21 -29.25
CA SER A 72 -17.76 -14.85 -28.29
C SER A 72 -17.65 -13.35 -28.01
N MET A 73 -18.75 -12.64 -28.28
CA MET A 73 -18.86 -11.23 -27.92
C MET A 73 -18.73 -11.06 -26.39
N GLY A 74 -17.80 -10.22 -25.92
CA GLY A 74 -17.71 -9.84 -24.52
C GLY A 74 -18.95 -9.03 -24.06
N SER A 75 -19.26 -9.07 -22.76
CA SER A 75 -20.43 -8.37 -22.18
C SER A 75 -20.42 -6.86 -22.40
N ILE A 76 -19.23 -6.26 -22.57
CA ILE A 76 -19.07 -4.83 -22.88
C ILE A 76 -19.67 -4.51 -24.26
N ILE A 77 -19.27 -5.28 -25.27
CA ILE A 77 -19.75 -5.08 -26.67
C ILE A 77 -21.25 -5.40 -26.76
N GLN A 78 -21.72 -6.37 -25.99
CA GLN A 78 -23.12 -6.71 -25.90
C GLN A 78 -24.01 -5.70 -25.18
N GLY A 79 -23.37 -4.69 -24.49
CA GLY A 79 -24.09 -3.75 -23.64
C GLY A 79 -24.72 -4.40 -22.39
N GLN A 80 -24.27 -5.59 -22.01
CA GLN A 80 -24.83 -6.39 -20.90
C GLN A 80 -23.97 -6.35 -19.64
N ARG A 81 -22.90 -5.54 -19.63
CA ARG A 81 -22.01 -5.43 -18.48
C ARG A 81 -22.74 -4.80 -17.31
N LEU A 82 -22.74 -5.47 -16.17
CA LEU A 82 -23.20 -4.95 -14.89
C LEU A 82 -21.98 -4.60 -14.01
N ALA A 83 -22.11 -3.58 -13.16
CA ALA A 83 -21.08 -3.24 -12.17
C ALA A 83 -20.77 -4.43 -11.27
N SER A 84 -21.78 -5.25 -10.93
CA SER A 84 -21.63 -6.47 -10.13
C SER A 84 -20.73 -7.52 -10.78
N ASP A 85 -20.66 -7.59 -12.10
CA ASP A 85 -19.83 -8.59 -12.81
C ASP A 85 -18.35 -8.32 -12.61
N SER A 86 -18.00 -7.06 -12.45
CA SER A 86 -16.62 -6.62 -12.19
C SER A 86 -16.24 -6.71 -10.72
N MET A 87 -17.20 -6.78 -9.80
CA MET A 87 -16.95 -6.94 -8.37
C MET A 87 -16.83 -8.42 -7.96
N SER A 88 -17.39 -9.32 -8.77
CA SER A 88 -17.45 -10.75 -8.49
C SER A 88 -16.48 -11.52 -9.39
N GLY A 89 -15.34 -11.93 -8.86
CA GLY A 89 -14.51 -12.95 -9.48
C GLY A 89 -13.21 -12.51 -10.16
N ASN A 90 -13.05 -11.26 -10.56
CA ASN A 90 -11.84 -10.79 -11.27
C ASN A 90 -10.98 -9.81 -10.47
N ASN A 91 -11.21 -9.65 -9.17
CA ASN A 91 -10.49 -8.73 -8.27
C ASN A 91 -10.37 -7.27 -8.79
N GLU A 92 -11.22 -6.87 -9.72
CA GLU A 92 -11.15 -5.52 -10.29
C GLU A 92 -11.56 -4.43 -9.28
N TRP A 93 -12.36 -4.79 -8.26
CA TRP A 93 -12.66 -3.95 -7.11
C TRP A 93 -11.62 -4.13 -5.99
N ASP A 94 -10.36 -4.35 -6.36
CA ASP A 94 -9.24 -4.45 -5.44
C ASP A 94 -8.66 -3.07 -5.16
N TRP A 95 -8.31 -2.80 -3.91
CA TRP A 95 -7.77 -1.55 -3.40
C TRP A 95 -6.35 -1.71 -2.82
N ASP A 96 -5.74 -2.87 -2.94
CA ASP A 96 -4.43 -3.16 -2.36
C ASP A 96 -3.33 -2.28 -2.95
N MET A 97 -3.38 -2.01 -4.26
CA MET A 97 -2.42 -1.09 -4.89
C MET A 97 -2.52 0.31 -4.28
N LEU A 98 -3.74 0.84 -4.10
CA LEU A 98 -3.94 2.15 -3.47
C LEU A 98 -3.44 2.18 -2.03
N ARG A 99 -3.71 1.11 -1.27
CA ARG A 99 -3.19 0.97 0.10
C ARG A 99 -1.67 1.04 0.13
N ARG A 100 -0.99 0.33 -0.76
CA ARG A 100 0.48 0.35 -0.88
C ARG A 100 1.01 1.74 -1.23
N ILE A 101 0.35 2.44 -2.16
CA ILE A 101 0.72 3.81 -2.54
C ILE A 101 0.58 4.75 -1.35
N ASN A 102 -0.58 4.72 -0.68
CA ASN A 102 -0.83 5.59 0.46
C ASN A 102 0.10 5.27 1.64
N TYR A 103 0.43 3.99 1.84
CA TYR A 103 1.38 3.56 2.87
C TYR A 103 2.78 4.12 2.61
N MET A 104 3.27 4.06 1.37
CA MET A 104 4.55 4.66 1.01
C MET A 104 4.53 6.17 1.24
N LEU A 105 3.51 6.89 0.78
CA LEU A 105 3.38 8.34 0.96
C LEU A 105 3.32 8.74 2.44
N ALA A 106 2.66 7.95 3.28
CA ALA A 106 2.57 8.20 4.72
C ALA A 106 3.92 8.03 5.45
N ASN A 107 4.82 7.18 4.91
CA ASN A 107 6.09 6.84 5.54
C ASN A 107 7.31 7.41 4.80
N SER A 108 7.13 8.09 3.68
CA SER A 108 8.24 8.65 2.89
C SER A 108 9.07 9.69 3.68
N SER A 109 8.47 10.32 4.70
CA SER A 109 9.14 11.23 5.62
C SER A 109 10.24 10.58 6.45
N ASN A 110 10.33 9.24 6.51
CA ASN A 110 11.42 8.51 7.17
C ASN A 110 12.76 8.69 6.42
N CYS A 111 12.71 9.12 5.16
CA CYS A 111 13.88 9.44 4.36
C CYS A 111 14.32 10.88 4.64
N GLU A 112 15.58 11.06 5.05
CA GLU A 112 16.18 12.40 5.29
C GLU A 112 16.52 13.11 3.97
N ASP A 113 16.79 12.36 2.89
CA ASP A 113 17.07 12.92 1.57
C ASP A 113 15.78 13.41 0.90
N GLU A 114 15.61 14.74 0.90
CA GLU A 114 14.43 15.39 0.33
C GLU A 114 14.32 15.21 -1.20
N ALA A 115 15.44 15.18 -1.91
CA ALA A 115 15.44 15.00 -3.36
C ALA A 115 14.98 13.58 -3.73
N LEU A 116 15.48 12.59 -2.99
CA LEU A 116 15.09 11.21 -3.13
C LEU A 116 13.60 11.02 -2.81
N ARG A 117 13.15 11.56 -1.69
CA ARG A 117 11.75 11.53 -1.28
C ARG A 117 10.85 12.13 -2.34
N THR A 118 11.17 13.33 -2.83
CA THR A 118 10.37 14.03 -3.85
C THR A 118 10.26 13.22 -5.14
N LYS A 119 11.35 12.58 -5.57
CA LYS A 119 11.38 11.71 -6.74
C LYS A 119 10.36 10.57 -6.61
N TYR A 120 10.41 9.84 -5.50
CA TYR A 120 9.58 8.65 -5.31
C TYR A 120 8.15 8.98 -4.92
N ASP A 121 7.92 10.07 -4.18
CA ASP A 121 6.56 10.59 -3.95
C ASP A 121 5.89 10.97 -5.27
N GLY A 122 6.63 11.57 -6.21
CA GLY A 122 6.14 11.84 -7.56
C GLY A 122 5.69 10.58 -8.30
N ILE A 123 6.46 9.49 -8.21
CA ILE A 123 6.08 8.18 -8.76
C ILE A 123 4.81 7.65 -8.08
N ALA A 124 4.71 7.72 -6.77
CA ALA A 124 3.55 7.28 -6.02
C ALA A 124 2.28 8.08 -6.40
N TYR A 125 2.39 9.41 -6.55
CA TYR A 125 1.27 10.24 -7.01
C TYR A 125 0.84 9.90 -8.43
N PHE A 126 1.77 9.62 -9.33
CA PHE A 126 1.45 9.14 -10.68
C PHE A 126 0.62 7.85 -10.63
N PHE A 127 1.08 6.85 -9.87
CA PHE A 127 0.36 5.59 -9.75
C PHE A 127 -0.99 5.72 -9.06
N ARG A 128 -1.13 6.65 -8.10
CA ARG A 128 -2.42 6.95 -7.47
C ARG A 128 -3.41 7.53 -8.48
N ALA A 129 -2.96 8.47 -9.29
CA ALA A 129 -3.78 9.05 -10.35
C ALA A 129 -4.18 7.99 -11.40
N TYR A 130 -3.24 7.15 -11.80
CA TYR A 130 -3.47 6.06 -12.75
C TYR A 130 -4.45 5.02 -12.18
N PHE A 131 -4.30 4.64 -10.91
CA PHE A 131 -5.23 3.75 -10.22
C PHE A 131 -6.66 4.28 -10.26
N TYR A 132 -6.86 5.54 -9.88
CA TYR A 132 -8.18 6.16 -9.91
C TYR A 132 -8.73 6.33 -11.33
N PHE A 133 -7.88 6.66 -12.29
CA PHE A 133 -8.28 6.71 -13.68
C PHE A 133 -8.87 5.37 -14.14
N GLN A 134 -8.20 4.26 -13.86
CA GLN A 134 -8.72 2.93 -14.20
C GLN A 134 -10.03 2.60 -13.48
N LYS A 135 -10.13 2.93 -12.18
CA LYS A 135 -11.36 2.71 -11.40
C LYS A 135 -12.54 3.51 -11.94
N VAL A 136 -12.33 4.80 -12.22
CA VAL A 136 -13.38 5.67 -12.77
C VAL A 136 -13.81 5.21 -14.18
N MET A 137 -12.85 4.85 -15.03
CA MET A 137 -13.16 4.31 -16.36
C MET A 137 -14.03 3.07 -16.30
N ARG A 138 -13.89 2.26 -15.24
CA ARG A 138 -14.57 0.98 -15.13
C ARG A 138 -15.87 1.04 -14.34
N PHE A 139 -15.90 1.79 -13.26
CA PHE A 139 -17.01 1.81 -12.30
C PHE A 139 -17.80 3.12 -12.27
N GLY A 140 -17.28 4.19 -12.88
CA GLY A 140 -17.84 5.52 -12.73
C GLY A 140 -17.43 6.14 -11.40
N ASP A 141 -18.41 6.52 -10.60
CA ASP A 141 -18.16 7.13 -9.29
C ASP A 141 -17.55 6.10 -8.33
N VAL A 142 -16.42 6.44 -7.73
CA VAL A 142 -15.70 5.61 -6.77
C VAL A 142 -15.32 6.41 -5.53
N PRO A 143 -15.23 5.78 -4.34
CA PRO A 143 -14.78 6.46 -3.14
C PRO A 143 -13.31 6.90 -3.28
N TYR A 144 -12.98 8.07 -2.70
CA TYR A 144 -11.63 8.62 -2.75
C TYR A 144 -10.95 8.48 -1.39
N TYR A 145 -9.78 7.81 -1.39
CA TYR A 145 -8.95 7.61 -0.22
C TYR A 145 -7.53 8.08 -0.50
N ASP A 146 -7.07 9.09 0.21
CA ASP A 146 -5.72 9.66 0.10
C ASP A 146 -4.80 9.32 1.28
N LYS A 147 -5.31 8.55 2.23
CA LYS A 147 -4.60 8.09 3.44
C LYS A 147 -4.70 6.57 3.59
N VAL A 148 -3.85 6.02 4.45
CA VAL A 148 -3.99 4.63 4.90
C VAL A 148 -5.24 4.54 5.78
N LEU A 149 -6.14 3.63 5.42
CA LEU A 149 -7.33 3.34 6.23
C LEU A 149 -6.98 2.34 7.32
N GLU A 150 -7.42 2.62 8.52
CA GLU A 150 -7.35 1.71 9.66
C GLU A 150 -8.62 0.87 9.75
N SER A 151 -8.59 -0.21 10.54
CA SER A 151 -9.73 -1.12 10.69
C SER A 151 -10.94 -0.49 11.39
N THR A 152 -10.81 0.75 11.85
CA THR A 152 -11.85 1.52 12.56
C THR A 152 -12.42 2.68 11.72
N ASP A 153 -11.90 2.89 10.48
CA ASP A 153 -12.36 3.96 9.58
C ASP A 153 -13.61 3.55 8.71
#